data_c11c10230cbc9b40b6cd1fe9bfbf9dbd
#
_entry.id   c11c10230cbc9b40b6cd1fe9bfbf9dbd
#
_cell.length_a   1.000
_cell.length_b   1.000
_cell.length_c   1.000
_cell.angle_alpha   90.00
_cell.angle_beta   90.00
_cell.angle_gamma   90.00
#
_symmetry.space_group_name_H-M   'P 1'
#
loop_
_entity.id
_entity.type
_entity.pdbx_description
1 polymer ?
#
loop_
_entity_poly.entity_id
_entity_poly.type
_entity_poly.pdbx_seq_one_letter_code
_entity_poly.pdbx_strand_id
1 'polypeptide(L)'
;DTEDGCISPGAVGYDINCLSSETNVRLPFGRRMPIADLRDRFEDERAVVAAEELTDSGIRLFTESGEREVFEVQTETGQTIRATADHPFSTPNGMTDLEGLAEGDTVFVHPFEGLSHEDPEEFTVLSERDFENENPQLVAFLKRNDLLPLQSTDEAFNRLLKLAGFHTGDGAFRGKQTWFYADPEDLSEIQDDIDALGFSPSKVYSRERTHEIDGNEFTRTEYSMKVSAHGLKQMLLRLGVPDGRKVESDFTLPEWFDRLTDWQRALYLSAFFGAEMSSPSTVSNTNFHCPKISQNRRRNVGDAGEAFMAGIAEALEGMGIRTNPIERFDAETDDTERLRLGIKSDAENLIRFFSRVGYRYNGEKRRKAAVAVQYLRRKEHVIENRARIASEVETLADGGTPVSDLTEQYDINDRFIERSAWNGRSGRPRPPSGFPTFEEYDEATELRENLTVPVEIESIREVGSEPVYDLGVEHDAHNFLANGFVVSNCGVRMVRTNLTYDDVQG
;
A
#
# COMPACT_ATOMS: atom_id res chain seq x y z
N ASP A 1 -1.32 -1.70 43.22
CA ASP A 1 -0.92 -0.61 44.11
C ASP A 1 -1.60 -0.79 45.48
N THR A 2 -0.81 -0.98 46.52
CA THR A 2 -1.30 -1.35 47.84
C THR A 2 -1.80 -0.14 48.68
N GLU A 3 -1.71 1.06 48.14
CA GLU A 3 -2.13 2.27 48.87
C GLU A 3 -3.38 2.95 48.29
N ASP A 4 -3.74 2.77 47.01
CA ASP A 4 -4.84 3.53 46.38
C ASP A 4 -5.74 2.74 45.41
N GLY A 5 -5.65 1.45 45.30
CA GLY A 5 -6.47 0.72 44.32
C GLY A 5 -6.60 -0.77 44.58
N CYS A 6 -7.80 -1.27 44.46
CA CYS A 6 -8.08 -2.71 44.36
C CYS A 6 -8.11 -3.10 42.90
N ILE A 7 -7.26 -4.04 42.49
CA ILE A 7 -7.39 -4.72 41.19
C ILE A 7 -8.24 -5.97 41.46
N SER A 8 -9.48 -5.97 41.02
CA SER A 8 -10.29 -7.17 40.97
C SER A 8 -10.08 -7.83 39.63
N PRO A 9 -9.53 -9.06 39.54
CA PRO A 9 -9.41 -9.78 38.27
C PRO A 9 -10.77 -10.01 37.58
N GLY A 10 -11.87 -9.99 38.31
CA GLY A 10 -13.21 -10.11 37.75
C GLY A 10 -13.89 -8.78 37.36
N ALA A 11 -13.24 -7.62 37.64
CA ALA A 11 -13.74 -6.31 37.22
C ALA A 11 -13.00 -5.75 35.99
N VAL A 12 -12.04 -6.47 35.47
CA VAL A 12 -11.42 -6.21 34.19
C VAL A 12 -12.29 -6.93 33.15
N GLY A 13 -13.20 -6.20 32.50
CA GLY A 13 -13.83 -6.67 31.29
C GLY A 13 -12.77 -6.73 30.22
N TYR A 14 -12.24 -7.91 29.94
CA TYR A 14 -11.51 -8.15 28.72
C TYR A 14 -12.56 -8.21 27.61
N ASP A 15 -12.69 -7.16 26.88
CA ASP A 15 -13.30 -7.16 25.54
C ASP A 15 -12.26 -7.86 24.66
N ILE A 16 -12.28 -9.20 24.65
CA ILE A 16 -11.26 -10.00 23.97
C ILE A 16 -11.76 -10.33 22.59
N ASN A 17 -11.77 -9.32 21.76
CA ASN A 17 -12.01 -9.42 20.33
C ASN A 17 -10.76 -10.01 19.68
N CYS A 18 -10.87 -11.07 18.89
CA CYS A 18 -9.67 -11.76 18.42
C CYS A 18 -9.70 -12.02 16.92
N LEU A 19 -8.52 -12.07 16.34
CA LEU A 19 -8.25 -12.39 14.95
C LEU A 19 -7.46 -13.70 14.86
N SER A 20 -7.66 -14.46 13.78
CA SER A 20 -6.88 -15.67 13.49
C SER A 20 -5.41 -15.37 13.32
N SER A 21 -4.53 -16.31 13.66
CA SER A 21 -3.07 -16.22 13.67
C SER A 21 -2.45 -15.69 12.38
N GLU A 22 -3.02 -16.08 11.23
CA GLU A 22 -2.52 -15.72 9.90
C GLU A 22 -2.99 -14.32 9.42
N THR A 23 -3.79 -13.61 10.23
CA THR A 23 -4.27 -12.28 9.88
C THR A 23 -3.10 -11.29 9.83
N ASN A 24 -2.88 -10.68 8.67
CA ASN A 24 -1.78 -9.75 8.49
C ASN A 24 -2.12 -8.37 9.05
N VAL A 25 -1.37 -7.93 10.04
CA VAL A 25 -1.40 -6.56 10.56
C VAL A 25 -0.56 -5.67 9.66
N ARG A 26 -1.10 -4.49 9.32
CA ARG A 26 -0.40 -3.48 8.57
C ARG A 26 0.59 -2.72 9.47
N LEU A 27 1.86 -2.69 9.07
CA LEU A 27 2.93 -1.98 9.75
C LEU A 27 3.39 -0.76 8.93
N PRO A 28 4.15 0.18 9.52
CA PRO A 28 4.73 1.32 8.82
C PRO A 28 5.57 0.91 7.60
N PHE A 29 5.85 1.88 6.74
CA PHE A 29 6.67 1.73 5.54
C PHE A 29 6.16 0.71 4.50
N GLY A 30 4.89 0.31 4.60
CA GLY A 30 4.34 -0.62 3.63
C GLY A 30 4.60 -2.08 3.95
N ARG A 31 4.95 -2.41 5.19
CA ARG A 31 5.11 -3.77 5.69
C ARG A 31 3.79 -4.36 6.17
N ARG A 32 3.69 -5.66 6.17
CA ARG A 32 2.63 -6.42 6.83
C ARG A 32 3.22 -7.67 7.49
N MET A 33 2.60 -8.13 8.57
CA MET A 33 3.06 -9.29 9.33
C MET A 33 1.87 -10.05 9.90
N PRO A 34 1.86 -11.40 9.89
CA PRO A 34 0.87 -12.17 10.63
C PRO A 34 0.82 -11.75 12.09
N ILE A 35 -0.38 -11.61 12.65
CA ILE A 35 -0.56 -11.13 14.03
C ILE A 35 0.18 -12.00 15.03
N ALA A 36 0.23 -13.32 14.81
CA ALA A 36 0.96 -14.24 15.69
C ALA A 36 2.47 -13.96 15.74
N ASP A 37 3.07 -13.46 14.66
CA ASP A 37 4.52 -13.18 14.57
C ASP A 37 4.90 -11.89 15.32
N LEU A 38 3.92 -11.08 15.73
CA LEU A 38 4.15 -9.89 16.55
C LEU A 38 4.40 -10.21 18.04
N ARG A 39 4.15 -11.45 18.49
CA ARG A 39 4.26 -11.87 19.90
C ARG A 39 5.54 -11.37 20.59
N ASP A 40 6.70 -11.59 19.99
CA ASP A 40 7.99 -11.32 20.59
C ASP A 40 8.61 -9.97 20.18
N ARG A 41 7.86 -9.15 19.44
CA ARG A 41 8.35 -7.89 18.87
C ARG A 41 7.35 -6.73 18.89
N PHE A 42 6.16 -6.92 19.44
CA PHE A 42 5.09 -5.90 19.42
C PHE A 42 5.51 -4.59 20.11
N GLU A 43 6.37 -4.64 21.13
CA GLU A 43 6.86 -3.44 21.85
C GLU A 43 7.77 -2.57 20.96
N ASP A 44 8.45 -3.17 19.97
CA ASP A 44 9.35 -2.49 19.04
C ASP A 44 8.66 -2.14 17.72
N GLU A 45 7.45 -2.66 17.49
CA GLU A 45 6.70 -2.45 16.25
C GLU A 45 5.56 -1.43 16.45
N ARG A 46 5.09 -0.92 15.32
CA ARG A 46 3.96 0.01 15.25
C ARG A 46 2.93 -0.54 14.29
N ALA A 47 1.65 -0.34 14.57
CA ALA A 47 0.55 -0.70 13.70
C ALA A 47 0.02 0.55 12.96
N VAL A 48 -0.47 0.35 11.74
CA VAL A 48 -1.15 1.41 10.99
C VAL A 48 -2.60 1.51 11.46
N VAL A 49 -3.00 2.71 11.86
CA VAL A 49 -4.32 3.08 12.38
C VAL A 49 -5.07 3.90 11.34
N ALA A 50 -6.35 3.62 11.16
CA ALA A 50 -7.25 4.40 10.33
C ALA A 50 -7.95 5.48 11.18
N ALA A 51 -7.32 6.66 11.26
CA ALA A 51 -7.88 7.89 11.84
C ALA A 51 -8.49 8.75 10.73
N GLU A 52 -8.48 10.10 10.84
CA GLU A 52 -8.81 10.98 9.70
C GLU A 52 -7.88 10.67 8.53
N GLU A 53 -6.58 10.56 8.81
CA GLU A 53 -5.56 10.05 7.90
C GLU A 53 -5.00 8.72 8.44
N LEU A 54 -4.27 7.97 7.62
CA LEU A 54 -3.50 6.83 8.12
C LEU A 54 -2.34 7.32 8.97
N THR A 55 -2.22 6.78 10.16
CA THR A 55 -1.12 7.11 11.07
C THR A 55 -0.53 5.85 11.70
N ASP A 56 0.71 5.95 12.16
CA ASP A 56 1.40 4.87 12.85
C ASP A 56 1.22 5.01 14.36
N SER A 57 0.91 3.92 15.04
CA SER A 57 0.74 3.87 16.50
C SER A 57 1.57 2.78 17.13
N GLY A 58 2.17 3.07 18.29
CA GLY A 58 2.79 2.04 19.12
C GLY A 58 1.77 0.95 19.49
N ILE A 59 2.27 -0.27 19.63
CA ILE A 59 1.49 -1.42 20.11
C ILE A 59 1.80 -1.57 21.60
N ARG A 60 0.83 -1.28 22.46
CA ARG A 60 0.98 -1.33 23.92
C ARG A 60 0.64 -2.67 24.56
N LEU A 61 -0.10 -3.52 23.84
CA LEU A 61 -0.58 -4.80 24.33
C LEU A 61 -0.64 -5.81 23.20
N PHE A 62 -0.19 -7.01 23.49
CA PHE A 62 -0.40 -8.20 22.68
C PHE A 62 -1.14 -9.24 23.51
N THR A 63 -2.23 -9.77 23.01
CA THR A 63 -3.07 -10.75 23.70
C THR A 63 -3.17 -12.03 22.92
N GLU A 64 -2.98 -13.17 23.58
CA GLU A 64 -3.22 -14.50 23.09
C GLU A 64 -4.39 -15.11 23.87
N SER A 65 -5.47 -15.45 23.16
CA SER A 65 -6.72 -15.90 23.79
C SER A 65 -6.97 -17.40 23.64
N GLY A 66 -5.93 -18.15 23.21
CA GLY A 66 -6.03 -19.57 22.97
C GLY A 66 -6.86 -19.91 21.74
N GLU A 67 -7.47 -21.09 21.72
CA GLU A 67 -8.36 -21.53 20.61
C GLU A 67 -9.79 -21.04 20.87
N ARG A 68 -10.35 -20.36 19.85
CA ARG A 68 -11.73 -19.87 19.83
C ARG A 68 -12.41 -20.16 18.50
N GLU A 69 -13.71 -20.22 18.52
CA GLU A 69 -14.53 -20.28 17.31
C GLU A 69 -14.36 -19.01 16.50
N VAL A 70 -14.05 -19.15 15.21
CA VAL A 70 -13.85 -18.04 14.28
C VAL A 70 -14.76 -18.16 13.06
N PHE A 71 -15.06 -16.99 12.52
CA PHE A 71 -15.88 -16.81 11.34
C PHE A 71 -15.04 -16.16 10.25
N GLU A 72 -15.14 -16.67 9.03
CA GLU A 72 -14.54 -16.05 7.85
C GLU A 72 -15.53 -15.08 7.22
N VAL A 73 -15.15 -13.80 7.19
CA VAL A 73 -15.86 -12.74 6.48
C VAL A 73 -15.24 -12.59 5.11
N GLN A 74 -16.05 -12.66 4.06
CA GLN A 74 -15.65 -12.40 2.68
C GLN A 74 -16.46 -11.22 2.13
N THR A 75 -15.77 -10.29 1.45
CA THR A 75 -16.41 -9.14 0.81
C THR A 75 -16.70 -9.40 -0.68
N GLU A 76 -17.57 -8.60 -1.29
CA GLU A 76 -17.86 -8.59 -2.74
C GLU A 76 -16.61 -8.39 -3.63
N THR A 77 -15.53 -7.92 -3.05
CA THR A 77 -14.22 -7.76 -3.70
C THR A 77 -13.29 -8.96 -3.45
N GLY A 78 -13.76 -10.01 -2.79
CA GLY A 78 -13.01 -11.22 -2.50
C GLY A 78 -11.96 -11.08 -1.39
N GLN A 79 -11.95 -10.00 -0.62
CA GLN A 79 -11.09 -9.86 0.55
C GLN A 79 -11.65 -10.69 1.70
N THR A 80 -10.78 -11.34 2.46
CA THR A 80 -11.17 -12.21 3.57
C THR A 80 -10.43 -11.87 4.85
N ILE A 81 -11.12 -12.05 5.98
CA ILE A 81 -10.55 -12.00 7.32
C ILE A 81 -11.25 -13.02 8.21
N ARG A 82 -10.53 -13.61 9.18
CA ARG A 82 -11.09 -14.53 10.17
C ARG A 82 -11.02 -13.89 11.54
N ALA A 83 -12.18 -13.82 12.19
CA ALA A 83 -12.34 -13.17 13.48
C ALA A 83 -13.34 -13.93 14.37
N THR A 84 -13.28 -13.69 15.68
CA THR A 84 -14.32 -14.15 16.62
C THR A 84 -15.63 -13.36 16.44
N ALA A 85 -16.74 -13.91 16.87
CA ALA A 85 -18.08 -13.32 16.70
C ALA A 85 -18.21 -11.91 17.36
N ASP A 86 -17.50 -11.70 18.42
CA ASP A 86 -17.45 -10.46 19.22
C ASP A 86 -16.45 -9.42 18.67
N HIS A 87 -15.76 -9.69 17.55
CA HIS A 87 -14.75 -8.77 17.01
C HIS A 87 -15.40 -7.62 16.21
N PRO A 88 -15.16 -6.33 16.57
CA PRO A 88 -15.81 -5.22 15.90
C PRO A 88 -15.10 -4.80 14.61
N PHE A 89 -15.89 -4.59 13.57
CA PHE A 89 -15.50 -4.06 12.26
C PHE A 89 -15.97 -2.60 12.12
N SER A 90 -15.20 -1.80 11.42
CA SER A 90 -15.59 -0.43 11.06
C SER A 90 -16.67 -0.47 9.98
N THR A 91 -17.83 0.13 10.28
CA THR A 91 -18.98 0.25 9.40
C THR A 91 -19.39 1.73 9.24
N PRO A 92 -20.31 2.09 8.33
CA PRO A 92 -20.86 3.43 8.26
C PRO A 92 -21.52 3.93 9.57
N ASN A 93 -21.93 2.99 10.43
CA ASN A 93 -22.58 3.27 11.71
C ASN A 93 -21.61 3.24 12.92
N GLY A 94 -20.30 3.13 12.68
CA GLY A 94 -19.27 2.98 13.70
C GLY A 94 -18.76 1.55 13.82
N MET A 95 -18.08 1.21 14.92
CA MET A 95 -17.63 -0.14 15.18
C MET A 95 -18.82 -1.05 15.52
N THR A 96 -18.95 -2.18 14.82
CA THR A 96 -20.02 -3.16 14.97
C THR A 96 -19.44 -4.57 15.08
N ASP A 97 -19.83 -5.30 16.12
CA ASP A 97 -19.38 -6.69 16.34
C ASP A 97 -19.80 -7.59 15.18
N LEU A 98 -18.98 -8.58 14.85
CA LEU A 98 -19.25 -9.48 13.72
C LEU A 98 -20.59 -10.20 13.86
N GLU A 99 -20.97 -10.60 15.07
CA GLU A 99 -22.30 -11.24 15.32
C GLU A 99 -23.50 -10.33 15.01
N GLY A 100 -23.28 -9.01 14.96
CA GLY A 100 -24.27 -8.00 14.57
C GLY A 100 -24.30 -7.70 13.08
N LEU A 101 -23.41 -8.30 12.28
CA LEU A 101 -23.29 -8.09 10.84
C LEU A 101 -23.91 -9.25 10.05
N ALA A 102 -24.40 -8.95 8.86
CA ALA A 102 -24.99 -9.89 7.91
C ALA A 102 -24.46 -9.68 6.49
N GLU A 103 -24.77 -10.64 5.61
CA GLU A 103 -24.56 -10.48 4.17
C GLU A 103 -25.29 -9.24 3.65
N GLY A 104 -24.60 -8.40 2.87
CA GLY A 104 -25.08 -7.11 2.37
C GLY A 104 -24.75 -5.91 3.27
N ASP A 105 -24.28 -6.12 4.50
CA ASP A 105 -23.79 -5.03 5.33
C ASP A 105 -22.45 -4.48 4.81
N THR A 106 -22.18 -3.21 5.06
CA THR A 106 -20.99 -2.52 4.59
C THR A 106 -19.91 -2.43 5.67
N VAL A 107 -18.69 -2.80 5.31
CA VAL A 107 -17.48 -2.62 6.14
C VAL A 107 -16.46 -1.77 5.41
N PHE A 108 -15.53 -1.14 6.15
CA PHE A 108 -14.45 -0.37 5.54
C PHE A 108 -13.19 -1.19 5.39
N VAL A 109 -12.62 -1.13 4.18
CA VAL A 109 -11.33 -1.76 3.86
C VAL A 109 -10.36 -0.76 3.27
N HIS A 110 -9.08 -0.95 3.52
CA HIS A 110 -7.99 -0.22 2.89
C HIS A 110 -7.37 -1.07 1.78
N PRO A 111 -7.35 -0.60 0.52
CA PRO A 111 -6.97 -1.41 -0.64
C PRO A 111 -5.49 -1.77 -0.71
N PHE A 112 -4.61 -1.00 -0.06
CA PHE A 112 -3.18 -1.25 -0.09
C PHE A 112 -2.79 -2.26 0.98
N GLU A 113 -2.23 -3.41 0.57
CA GLU A 113 -1.82 -4.53 1.44
C GLU A 113 -0.39 -4.39 1.96
N GLY A 114 0.50 -3.89 1.12
CA GLY A 114 1.95 -3.88 1.36
C GLY A 114 2.61 -5.24 1.16
N LEU A 115 3.88 -5.30 1.51
CA LEU A 115 4.73 -6.49 1.37
C LEU A 115 4.95 -7.15 2.73
N SER A 116 5.16 -8.47 2.70
CA SER A 116 5.50 -9.21 3.91
C SER A 116 6.76 -8.64 4.54
N HIS A 117 6.76 -8.56 5.87
CA HIS A 117 7.94 -8.13 6.60
C HIS A 117 9.04 -9.17 6.47
N GLU A 118 10.23 -8.68 6.23
CA GLU A 118 11.50 -9.40 6.29
C GLU A 118 12.47 -8.53 7.08
N ASP A 119 13.24 -9.13 7.99
CA ASP A 119 14.26 -8.40 8.73
C ASP A 119 15.38 -7.96 7.78
N PRO A 120 15.73 -6.66 7.70
CA PRO A 120 16.80 -6.21 6.83
C PRO A 120 18.16 -6.80 7.23
N GLU A 121 18.99 -7.14 6.25
CA GLU A 121 20.40 -7.40 6.50
C GLU A 121 21.06 -6.13 7.04
N GLU A 122 21.76 -6.24 8.18
CA GLU A 122 22.48 -5.10 8.75
C GLU A 122 23.79 -4.83 8.02
N PHE A 123 23.92 -3.65 7.45
CA PHE A 123 25.17 -3.16 6.87
C PHE A 123 25.23 -1.64 6.90
N THR A 124 26.44 -1.09 6.94
CA THR A 124 26.65 0.35 6.89
C THR A 124 26.47 0.83 5.44
N VAL A 125 25.46 1.66 5.22
CA VAL A 125 25.14 2.29 3.94
C VAL A 125 26.04 3.52 3.71
N LEU A 126 26.17 4.38 4.73
CA LEU A 126 27.04 5.56 4.71
C LEU A 126 27.85 5.63 6.01
N SER A 127 29.12 5.93 5.89
CA SER A 127 30.05 6.11 7.00
C SER A 127 30.67 7.53 7.02
N GLU A 128 31.38 7.88 8.07
CA GLU A 128 32.13 9.14 8.12
C GLU A 128 33.18 9.26 6.99
N ARG A 129 33.72 8.13 6.52
CA ARG A 129 34.71 8.13 5.42
C ARG A 129 34.13 8.66 4.12
N ASP A 130 32.86 8.46 3.89
CA ASP A 130 32.16 8.96 2.70
C ASP A 130 32.08 10.48 2.69
N PHE A 131 32.31 11.14 3.85
CA PHE A 131 32.22 12.57 4.06
C PHE A 131 33.57 13.21 4.47
N GLU A 132 34.71 12.51 4.33
CA GLU A 132 36.03 12.99 4.79
C GLU A 132 36.46 14.33 4.12
N ASN A 133 35.97 14.59 2.89
CA ASN A 133 36.25 15.81 2.14
C ASN A 133 35.19 16.90 2.38
N GLU A 134 34.21 16.68 3.26
CA GLU A 134 33.17 17.65 3.57
C GLU A 134 33.53 18.53 4.77
N ASN A 135 32.77 19.61 4.93
CA ASN A 135 32.95 20.51 6.07
C ASN A 135 32.71 19.74 7.39
N PRO A 136 33.62 19.79 8.39
CA PRO A 136 33.47 19.14 9.67
C PRO A 136 32.15 19.48 10.41
N GLN A 137 31.61 20.71 10.19
CA GLN A 137 30.31 21.10 10.76
C GLN A 137 29.15 20.29 10.15
N LEU A 138 29.23 19.94 8.87
CA LEU A 138 28.25 19.08 8.21
C LEU A 138 28.30 17.68 8.79
N VAL A 139 29.48 17.08 8.90
CA VAL A 139 29.66 15.75 9.51
C VAL A 139 29.15 15.73 10.95
N ALA A 140 29.48 16.76 11.74
CA ALA A 140 28.98 16.89 13.11
C ALA A 140 27.45 17.03 13.18
N PHE A 141 26.83 17.71 12.22
CA PHE A 141 25.37 17.81 12.11
C PHE A 141 24.76 16.43 11.82
N LEU A 142 25.29 15.70 10.82
CA LEU A 142 24.79 14.39 10.46
C LEU A 142 24.90 13.40 11.64
N LYS A 143 26.00 13.40 12.35
CA LYS A 143 26.19 12.55 13.56
C LYS A 143 25.23 12.89 14.67
N ARG A 144 24.96 14.18 14.92
CA ARG A 144 24.03 14.60 15.99
C ARG A 144 22.57 14.24 15.70
N ASN A 145 22.22 14.05 14.43
CA ASN A 145 20.88 13.61 14.03
C ASN A 145 20.84 12.10 13.70
N ASP A 146 21.81 11.33 14.17
CA ASP A 146 21.91 9.88 13.98
C ASP A 146 21.88 9.43 12.51
N LEU A 147 22.41 10.28 11.60
CA LEU A 147 22.50 10.00 10.17
C LEU A 147 23.88 9.46 9.75
N LEU A 148 24.84 9.38 10.67
CA LEU A 148 26.17 8.80 10.46
C LEU A 148 26.72 8.12 11.74
N PRO A 149 27.15 6.83 11.67
CA PRO A 149 26.98 5.97 10.50
C PRO A 149 25.51 5.70 10.22
N LEU A 150 25.13 5.55 8.94
CA LEU A 150 23.78 5.17 8.52
C LEU A 150 23.76 3.67 8.25
N GLN A 151 22.89 2.94 8.97
CA GLN A 151 22.70 1.51 8.79
C GLN A 151 21.47 1.22 7.92
N SER A 152 21.49 0.08 7.24
CA SER A 152 20.34 -0.40 6.43
C SER A 152 19.08 -0.67 7.25
N THR A 153 19.23 -0.86 8.56
CA THR A 153 18.15 -1.12 9.52
C THR A 153 17.54 0.16 10.11
N ASP A 154 18.17 1.32 9.90
CA ASP A 154 17.74 2.59 10.48
C ASP A 154 16.43 3.09 9.84
N GLU A 155 15.52 3.62 10.65
CA GLU A 155 14.31 4.29 10.14
C GLU A 155 14.66 5.48 9.25
N ALA A 156 15.74 6.19 9.58
CA ALA A 156 16.27 7.28 8.77
C ALA A 156 16.63 6.84 7.36
N PHE A 157 17.18 5.62 7.20
CA PHE A 157 17.46 5.07 5.88
C PHE A 157 16.17 4.79 5.08
N ASN A 158 15.14 4.26 5.72
CA ASN A 158 13.85 4.02 5.07
C ASN A 158 13.22 5.33 4.54
N ARG A 159 13.35 6.44 5.29
CA ARG A 159 12.93 7.78 4.83
C ARG A 159 13.78 8.27 3.66
N LEU A 160 15.09 8.09 3.75
CA LEU A 160 16.02 8.45 2.67
C LEU A 160 15.79 7.64 1.40
N LEU A 161 15.40 6.37 1.48
CA LEU A 161 15.00 5.57 0.31
C LEU A 161 13.83 6.21 -0.45
N LYS A 162 12.79 6.66 0.26
CA LYS A 162 11.66 7.38 -0.36
C LYS A 162 12.11 8.68 -1.02
N LEU A 163 12.87 9.50 -0.30
CA LEU A 163 13.39 10.78 -0.82
C LEU A 163 14.31 10.57 -2.03
N ALA A 164 15.20 9.57 -1.99
CA ALA A 164 16.08 9.23 -3.10
C ALA A 164 15.31 8.77 -4.34
N GLY A 165 14.32 7.89 -4.16
CA GLY A 165 13.45 7.42 -5.24
C GLY A 165 12.71 8.57 -5.91
N PHE A 166 12.02 9.42 -5.13
CA PHE A 166 11.31 10.57 -5.68
C PHE A 166 12.24 11.58 -6.34
N HIS A 167 13.37 11.91 -5.71
CA HIS A 167 14.32 12.88 -6.26
C HIS A 167 14.98 12.37 -7.56
N THR A 168 15.15 11.07 -7.72
CA THR A 168 15.60 10.46 -8.97
C THR A 168 14.58 10.68 -10.11
N GLY A 169 13.29 10.78 -9.81
CA GLY A 169 12.23 11.20 -10.76
C GLY A 169 12.15 12.73 -10.90
N ASP A 170 11.49 13.40 -9.98
CA ASP A 170 11.11 14.84 -10.05
C ASP A 170 11.90 15.76 -9.09
N GLY A 171 13.10 15.40 -8.72
CA GLY A 171 13.99 16.27 -7.94
C GLY A 171 15.06 16.98 -8.79
N ALA A 172 15.65 18.03 -8.23
CA ALA A 172 16.80 18.70 -8.82
C ALA A 172 17.76 19.26 -7.76
N PHE A 173 19.05 19.18 -8.01
CA PHE A 173 20.05 19.91 -7.23
C PHE A 173 20.38 21.25 -7.87
N ARG A 174 20.36 22.34 -7.08
CA ARG A 174 20.74 23.68 -7.52
C ARG A 174 21.76 24.27 -6.54
N GLY A 175 23.02 24.28 -6.94
CA GLY A 175 24.11 24.63 -6.05
C GLY A 175 24.16 23.66 -4.85
N LYS A 176 24.02 24.20 -3.64
CA LYS A 176 23.99 23.39 -2.41
C LYS A 176 22.58 22.93 -1.99
N GLN A 177 21.54 23.34 -2.72
CA GLN A 177 20.14 23.11 -2.37
C GLN A 177 19.60 21.88 -3.06
N THR A 178 18.71 21.15 -2.36
CA THR A 178 17.89 20.06 -2.87
C THR A 178 16.48 20.59 -3.12
N TRP A 179 15.96 20.42 -4.32
CA TRP A 179 14.63 20.89 -4.74
C TRP A 179 13.72 19.70 -5.05
N PHE A 180 12.47 19.82 -4.64
CA PHE A 180 11.39 18.88 -4.91
C PHE A 180 10.24 19.62 -5.62
N TYR A 181 9.59 18.95 -6.58
CA TYR A 181 8.49 19.48 -7.39
C TYR A 181 7.33 18.51 -7.34
N ALA A 182 6.22 18.90 -6.75
CA ALA A 182 4.99 18.12 -6.65
C ALA A 182 3.83 19.03 -6.24
N ASP A 183 2.62 18.50 -6.17
CA ASP A 183 1.49 19.25 -5.62
C ASP A 183 1.66 19.53 -4.11
N PRO A 184 0.99 20.53 -3.54
CA PRO A 184 1.21 20.99 -2.17
C PRO A 184 1.07 19.91 -1.11
N GLU A 185 0.09 19.02 -1.24
CA GLU A 185 -0.16 17.90 -0.32
C GLU A 185 0.98 16.88 -0.37
N ASP A 186 1.44 16.54 -1.58
CA ASP A 186 2.57 15.64 -1.79
C ASP A 186 3.88 16.23 -1.24
N LEU A 187 4.07 17.55 -1.40
CA LEU A 187 5.21 18.25 -0.81
C LEU A 187 5.16 18.26 0.72
N SER A 188 3.97 18.25 1.33
CA SER A 188 3.82 18.14 2.78
C SER A 188 4.32 16.79 3.28
N GLU A 189 3.96 15.68 2.64
CA GLU A 189 4.47 14.35 2.98
C GLU A 189 6.01 14.27 2.87
N ILE A 190 6.58 14.93 1.84
CA ILE A 190 8.04 15.02 1.69
C ILE A 190 8.67 15.88 2.81
N GLN A 191 7.99 16.95 3.25
CA GLN A 191 8.44 17.80 4.36
C GLN A 191 8.53 17.00 5.64
N ASP A 192 7.52 16.18 5.96
CA ASP A 192 7.50 15.35 7.18
C ASP A 192 8.69 14.39 7.25
N ASP A 193 9.02 13.74 6.13
CA ASP A 193 10.20 12.87 6.08
C ASP A 193 11.52 13.65 6.22
N ILE A 194 11.62 14.86 5.67
CA ILE A 194 12.80 15.71 5.77
C ILE A 194 12.95 16.23 7.20
N ASP A 195 11.86 16.68 7.84
CA ASP A 195 11.85 17.15 9.23
C ASP A 195 12.24 16.03 10.20
N ALA A 196 11.73 14.81 9.97
CA ALA A 196 12.09 13.63 10.76
C ALA A 196 13.57 13.25 10.66
N LEU A 197 14.26 13.63 9.56
CA LEU A 197 15.72 13.50 9.40
C LEU A 197 16.49 14.64 10.05
N GLY A 198 15.82 15.61 10.70
CA GLY A 198 16.42 16.77 11.35
C GLY A 198 16.84 17.89 10.39
N PHE A 199 16.43 17.86 9.11
CA PHE A 199 16.59 18.96 8.19
C PHE A 199 15.38 19.89 8.23
N SER A 200 15.55 21.14 7.77
CA SER A 200 14.46 22.12 7.73
C SER A 200 14.11 22.45 6.28
N PRO A 201 12.97 21.95 5.77
CA PRO A 201 12.49 22.31 4.45
C PRO A 201 11.97 23.75 4.42
N SER A 202 11.95 24.35 3.25
CA SER A 202 11.32 25.67 3.04
C SER A 202 9.79 25.53 3.00
N LYS A 203 9.09 26.65 3.08
CA LYS A 203 7.68 26.68 2.66
C LYS A 203 7.54 26.26 1.20
N VAL A 204 6.35 25.85 0.83
CA VAL A 204 5.99 25.58 -0.56
C VAL A 204 5.91 26.90 -1.34
N TYR A 205 6.54 26.94 -2.50
CA TYR A 205 6.50 28.05 -3.46
C TYR A 205 5.60 27.68 -4.62
N SER A 206 4.83 28.62 -5.11
CA SER A 206 4.04 28.49 -6.33
C SER A 206 4.56 29.40 -7.43
N ARG A 207 4.49 28.94 -8.67
CA ARG A 207 4.83 29.72 -9.85
C ARG A 207 3.91 29.36 -11.00
N GLU A 208 3.30 30.37 -11.62
CA GLU A 208 2.60 30.17 -12.89
C GLU A 208 3.59 30.04 -14.05
N ARG A 209 3.39 29.02 -14.88
CA ARG A 209 4.11 28.77 -16.11
C ARG A 209 3.15 28.57 -17.25
N THR A 210 3.40 29.28 -18.35
CA THR A 210 2.71 29.05 -19.63
C THR A 210 3.50 28.02 -20.43
N HIS A 211 2.82 26.98 -20.84
CA HIS A 211 3.34 25.91 -21.68
C HIS A 211 2.64 25.97 -23.04
N GLU A 212 3.34 25.61 -24.09
CA GLU A 212 2.79 25.47 -25.44
C GLU A 212 2.92 24.00 -25.84
N ILE A 213 1.79 23.35 -26.18
CA ILE A 213 1.76 22.01 -26.75
C ILE A 213 0.90 22.07 -28.03
N ASP A 214 1.49 21.68 -29.14
CA ASP A 214 0.83 21.64 -30.47
C ASP A 214 0.18 22.99 -30.85
N GLY A 215 0.81 24.11 -30.48
CA GLY A 215 0.30 25.44 -30.76
C GLY A 215 -0.78 25.96 -29.81
N ASN A 216 -1.14 25.19 -28.79
CA ASN A 216 -2.06 25.61 -27.74
C ASN A 216 -1.31 26.03 -26.49
N GLU A 217 -1.49 27.29 -26.07
CA GLU A 217 -0.95 27.79 -24.81
C GLU A 217 -1.90 27.43 -23.65
N PHE A 218 -1.31 26.88 -22.56
CA PHE A 218 -2.02 26.71 -21.30
C PHE A 218 -1.12 27.11 -20.14
N THR A 219 -1.72 27.71 -19.12
CA THR A 219 -1.00 28.10 -17.90
C THR A 219 -1.26 27.08 -16.82
N ARG A 220 -0.16 26.59 -16.20
CA ARG A 220 -0.21 25.68 -15.06
C ARG A 220 0.54 26.31 -13.89
N THR A 221 -0.01 26.15 -12.68
CA THR A 221 0.70 26.49 -11.45
C THR A 221 1.61 25.31 -11.09
N GLU A 222 2.91 25.56 -11.03
CA GLU A 222 3.92 24.62 -10.56
C GLU A 222 4.24 24.92 -9.10
N TYR A 223 4.32 23.90 -8.28
CA TYR A 223 4.71 24.01 -6.89
C TYR A 223 6.08 23.40 -6.65
N SER A 224 6.81 23.94 -5.69
CA SER A 224 8.14 23.47 -5.36
C SER A 224 8.51 23.78 -3.92
N MET A 225 9.41 22.99 -3.38
CA MET A 225 10.01 23.16 -2.07
C MET A 225 11.51 22.91 -2.17
N LYS A 226 12.28 23.49 -1.26
CA LYS A 226 13.73 23.26 -1.20
C LYS A 226 14.24 23.03 0.20
N VAL A 227 15.32 22.29 0.29
CA VAL A 227 16.16 22.18 1.49
C VAL A 227 17.48 22.88 1.21
N SER A 228 17.78 23.90 2.02
CA SER A 228 19.01 24.70 1.84
C SER A 228 20.23 24.05 2.50
N ALA A 229 20.01 23.11 3.42
CA ALA A 229 21.08 22.37 4.08
C ALA A 229 21.81 21.46 3.10
N HIS A 230 23.11 21.69 2.93
CA HIS A 230 23.95 20.92 2.01
C HIS A 230 24.04 19.43 2.38
N GLY A 231 23.81 19.10 3.64
CA GLY A 231 23.84 17.71 4.15
C GLY A 231 22.90 16.77 3.41
N LEU A 232 21.63 17.18 3.19
CA LEU A 232 20.68 16.35 2.47
C LEU A 232 21.14 16.07 1.02
N LYS A 233 21.62 17.12 0.31
CA LYS A 233 22.19 16.92 -1.04
C LYS A 233 23.33 15.89 -1.00
N GLN A 234 24.25 16.04 -0.05
CA GLN A 234 25.41 15.17 0.04
C GLN A 234 25.05 13.72 0.39
N MET A 235 24.05 13.51 1.23
CA MET A 235 23.52 12.16 1.51
C MET A 235 22.89 11.54 0.26
N LEU A 236 21.98 12.25 -0.41
CA LEU A 236 21.29 11.75 -1.60
C LEU A 236 22.27 11.42 -2.74
N LEU A 237 23.32 12.26 -2.95
CA LEU A 237 24.36 11.97 -3.95
C LEU A 237 25.10 10.66 -3.64
N ARG A 238 25.44 10.41 -2.37
CA ARG A 238 26.15 9.19 -1.94
C ARG A 238 25.24 7.95 -1.95
N LEU A 239 23.93 8.18 -1.87
CA LEU A 239 22.93 7.13 -2.10
C LEU A 239 22.68 6.87 -3.59
N GLY A 240 23.42 7.51 -4.50
CA GLY A 240 23.33 7.25 -5.95
C GLY A 240 22.31 8.11 -6.71
N VAL A 241 21.73 9.13 -6.07
CA VAL A 241 20.84 10.07 -6.78
C VAL A 241 21.66 10.90 -7.77
N PRO A 242 21.29 10.97 -9.06
CA PRO A 242 22.07 11.66 -10.08
C PRO A 242 22.08 13.18 -9.88
N ASP A 243 23.25 13.83 -10.10
CA ASP A 243 23.37 15.29 -10.19
C ASP A 243 23.30 15.74 -11.64
N GLY A 244 22.73 16.90 -11.88
CA GLY A 244 22.64 17.51 -13.21
C GLY A 244 21.45 17.05 -14.03
N ARG A 245 21.63 17.06 -15.37
CA ARG A 245 20.54 16.70 -16.32
C ARG A 245 20.43 15.19 -16.44
N LYS A 246 19.35 14.60 -15.92
CA LYS A 246 19.11 13.15 -15.92
C LYS A 246 19.20 12.50 -17.31
N VAL A 247 18.84 13.25 -18.37
CA VAL A 247 18.95 12.81 -19.75
C VAL A 247 20.41 12.55 -20.17
N GLU A 248 21.35 13.24 -19.54
CA GLU A 248 22.80 13.20 -19.83
C GLU A 248 23.59 12.36 -18.81
N SER A 249 22.94 11.97 -17.71
CA SER A 249 23.61 11.31 -16.59
C SER A 249 23.68 9.79 -16.80
N ASP A 250 24.87 9.25 -16.56
CA ASP A 250 25.16 7.82 -16.53
C ASP A 250 24.88 7.31 -15.11
N PHE A 251 23.65 6.82 -14.84
CA PHE A 251 23.29 6.27 -13.54
C PHE A 251 22.47 4.97 -13.67
N THR A 252 22.71 4.08 -12.72
CA THR A 252 22.01 2.82 -12.51
C THR A 252 21.44 2.78 -11.09
N LEU A 253 20.76 1.69 -10.71
CA LEU A 253 20.47 1.44 -9.30
C LEU A 253 21.78 1.27 -8.52
N PRO A 254 21.87 1.77 -7.27
CA PRO A 254 23.05 1.61 -6.43
C PRO A 254 23.33 0.13 -6.12
N GLU A 255 24.61 -0.24 -5.95
CA GLU A 255 25.01 -1.63 -5.63
C GLU A 255 24.36 -2.19 -4.34
N TRP A 256 24.11 -1.33 -3.35
CA TRP A 256 23.45 -1.74 -2.11
C TRP A 256 21.97 -2.09 -2.30
N PHE A 257 21.35 -1.70 -3.43
CA PHE A 257 19.93 -1.93 -3.68
C PHE A 257 19.56 -3.42 -3.70
N ASP A 258 20.44 -4.27 -4.20
CA ASP A 258 20.23 -5.72 -4.26
C ASP A 258 20.27 -6.41 -2.88
N ARG A 259 20.83 -5.74 -1.86
CA ARG A 259 20.89 -6.21 -0.48
C ARG A 259 19.65 -5.86 0.34
N LEU A 260 18.78 -5.01 -0.20
CA LEU A 260 17.57 -4.59 0.47
C LEU A 260 16.51 -5.67 0.46
N THR A 261 15.68 -5.69 1.49
CA THR A 261 14.42 -6.45 1.48
C THR A 261 13.46 -5.91 0.43
N ASP A 262 12.48 -6.71 0.01
CA ASP A 262 11.50 -6.30 -0.98
C ASP A 262 10.70 -5.07 -0.54
N TRP A 263 10.34 -4.98 0.75
CA TRP A 263 9.61 -3.81 1.25
C TRP A 263 10.48 -2.53 1.27
N GLN A 264 11.80 -2.63 1.50
CA GLN A 264 12.73 -1.49 1.40
C GLN A 264 12.91 -1.06 -0.06
N ARG A 265 13.08 -2.00 -1.00
CA ARG A 265 13.09 -1.70 -2.44
C ARG A 265 11.80 -1.00 -2.87
N ALA A 266 10.65 -1.45 -2.35
CA ALA A 266 9.36 -0.85 -2.64
C ALA A 266 9.25 0.61 -2.14
N LEU A 267 9.93 1.01 -1.07
CA LEU A 267 9.98 2.42 -0.64
C LEU A 267 10.59 3.32 -1.70
N TYR A 268 11.75 2.92 -2.21
CA TYR A 268 12.43 3.66 -3.28
C TYR A 268 11.59 3.66 -4.57
N LEU A 269 11.13 2.48 -5.00
CA LEU A 269 10.39 2.31 -6.26
C LEU A 269 9.05 3.04 -6.25
N SER A 270 8.25 2.92 -5.18
CA SER A 270 6.94 3.58 -5.09
C SER A 270 7.04 5.12 -5.11
N ALA A 271 8.09 5.68 -4.50
CA ALA A 271 8.35 7.11 -4.56
C ALA A 271 8.82 7.54 -5.97
N PHE A 272 9.69 6.77 -6.60
CA PHE A 272 10.08 6.97 -7.99
C PHE A 272 8.89 6.85 -8.95
N PHE A 273 7.98 5.90 -8.74
CA PHE A 273 6.76 5.74 -9.53
C PHE A 273 5.76 6.87 -9.28
N GLY A 274 5.71 7.41 -8.07
CA GLY A 274 4.94 8.62 -7.78
C GLY A 274 5.35 9.78 -8.68
N ALA A 275 6.66 9.96 -8.90
CA ALA A 275 7.21 10.96 -9.80
C ALA A 275 7.00 10.61 -11.28
N GLU A 276 7.49 9.45 -11.75
CA GLU A 276 7.75 9.17 -13.17
C GLU A 276 6.73 8.25 -13.86
N MET A 277 6.00 7.40 -13.13
CA MET A 277 5.11 6.42 -13.73
C MET A 277 3.75 7.03 -14.08
N SER A 278 3.13 6.56 -15.15
CA SER A 278 1.78 6.98 -15.54
C SER A 278 0.73 6.61 -14.48
N SER A 279 -0.29 7.47 -14.34
CA SER A 279 -1.46 7.22 -13.48
C SER A 279 -2.27 6.03 -13.97
N PRO A 280 -2.98 5.30 -13.09
CA PRO A 280 -3.96 4.28 -13.50
C PRO A 280 -5.00 4.88 -14.45
N SER A 281 -5.22 4.24 -15.59
CA SER A 281 -6.19 4.65 -16.61
C SER A 281 -6.63 3.46 -17.45
N THR A 282 -7.80 3.54 -18.08
CA THR A 282 -8.36 2.47 -18.90
C THR A 282 -8.15 2.67 -20.39
N VAL A 283 -7.95 1.57 -21.13
CA VAL A 283 -7.89 1.53 -22.59
C VAL A 283 -9.27 1.27 -23.18
N SER A 284 -10.14 0.65 -22.40
CA SER A 284 -11.54 0.37 -22.71
C SER A 284 -12.29 0.34 -21.38
N ASN A 285 -13.61 0.32 -21.42
CA ASN A 285 -14.49 0.43 -20.26
C ASN A 285 -14.02 -0.33 -18.99
N THR A 286 -13.41 -1.50 -19.17
CA THR A 286 -13.06 -2.39 -18.05
C THR A 286 -11.60 -2.87 -18.05
N ASN A 287 -10.78 -2.48 -19.01
CA ASN A 287 -9.39 -2.92 -19.12
C ASN A 287 -8.42 -1.75 -18.96
N PHE A 288 -7.39 -1.94 -18.17
CA PHE A 288 -6.40 -0.91 -17.88
C PHE A 288 -5.27 -0.86 -18.91
N HIS A 289 -4.74 0.34 -19.12
CA HIS A 289 -3.43 0.51 -19.72
C HIS A 289 -2.33 -0.10 -18.82
N CYS A 290 -1.23 -0.49 -19.44
CA CYS A 290 -0.01 -0.82 -18.72
C CYS A 290 0.50 0.45 -18.03
N PRO A 291 0.60 0.53 -16.67
CA PRO A 291 1.36 1.57 -16.03
C PRO A 291 2.80 1.54 -16.56
N LYS A 292 3.36 2.71 -16.91
CA LYS A 292 4.66 2.75 -17.58
C LYS A 292 5.54 3.91 -17.12
N ILE A 293 6.82 3.64 -17.05
CA ILE A 293 7.90 4.62 -16.96
C ILE A 293 8.37 4.91 -18.39
N SER A 294 8.64 6.19 -18.69
CA SER A 294 9.18 6.59 -19.97
C SER A 294 10.25 7.66 -19.76
N GLN A 295 11.51 7.34 -20.06
CA GLN A 295 12.63 8.25 -19.87
C GLN A 295 13.38 8.49 -21.18
N ASN A 296 13.70 9.75 -21.45
CA ASN A 296 14.61 10.10 -22.53
C ASN A 296 16.05 10.06 -22.01
N ARG A 297 16.95 9.46 -22.79
CA ARG A 297 18.39 9.38 -22.52
C ARG A 297 19.17 9.77 -23.75
N ARG A 298 20.33 10.41 -23.58
CA ARG A 298 21.28 10.54 -24.69
C ARG A 298 21.79 9.15 -25.07
N ARG A 299 22.05 8.92 -26.37
CA ARG A 299 22.48 7.63 -26.90
C ARG A 299 23.75 7.08 -26.24
N ASN A 300 24.67 7.98 -25.82
CA ASN A 300 25.92 7.58 -25.15
C ASN A 300 25.73 7.08 -23.70
N VAL A 301 24.56 7.30 -23.09
CA VAL A 301 24.21 6.81 -21.74
C VAL A 301 22.94 5.95 -21.76
N GLY A 302 22.50 5.54 -22.95
CA GLY A 302 21.29 4.73 -23.13
C GLY A 302 21.40 3.35 -22.46
N ASP A 303 22.55 2.72 -22.54
CA ASP A 303 22.79 1.40 -21.92
C ASP A 303 22.69 1.44 -20.39
N ALA A 304 23.15 2.52 -19.74
CA ALA A 304 22.95 2.72 -18.31
C ALA A 304 21.46 2.95 -17.97
N GLY A 305 20.75 3.68 -18.82
CA GLY A 305 19.29 3.84 -18.68
C GLY A 305 18.53 2.51 -18.80
N GLU A 306 18.94 1.64 -19.73
CA GLU A 306 18.38 0.29 -19.86
C GLU A 306 18.71 -0.57 -18.65
N ALA A 307 19.95 -0.53 -18.16
CA ALA A 307 20.37 -1.23 -16.94
C ALA A 307 19.58 -0.76 -15.70
N PHE A 308 19.32 0.54 -15.58
CA PHE A 308 18.47 1.10 -14.53
C PHE A 308 17.04 0.51 -14.58
N MET A 309 16.42 0.48 -15.78
CA MET A 309 15.09 -0.10 -15.94
C MET A 309 15.07 -1.63 -15.75
N ALA A 310 16.15 -2.31 -16.13
CA ALA A 310 16.30 -3.77 -15.91
C ALA A 310 16.35 -4.10 -14.42
N GLY A 311 17.10 -3.35 -13.63
CA GLY A 311 17.12 -3.53 -12.17
C GLY A 311 15.76 -3.25 -11.52
N ILE A 312 15.00 -2.25 -12.01
CA ILE A 312 13.61 -2.03 -11.56
C ILE A 312 12.73 -3.23 -11.91
N ALA A 313 12.84 -3.77 -13.13
CA ALA A 313 12.05 -4.91 -13.57
C ALA A 313 12.37 -6.16 -12.73
N GLU A 314 13.65 -6.41 -12.43
CA GLU A 314 14.10 -7.53 -11.58
C GLU A 314 13.55 -7.40 -10.15
N ALA A 315 13.64 -6.22 -9.55
CA ALA A 315 13.08 -5.97 -8.23
C ALA A 315 11.56 -6.19 -8.18
N LEU A 316 10.83 -5.74 -9.19
CA LEU A 316 9.38 -5.97 -9.30
C LEU A 316 9.05 -7.45 -9.48
N GLU A 317 9.85 -8.18 -10.26
CA GLU A 317 9.66 -9.63 -10.46
C GLU A 317 9.87 -10.40 -9.16
N GLY A 318 10.86 -10.02 -8.33
CA GLY A 318 11.04 -10.53 -6.96
C GLY A 318 9.80 -10.36 -6.09
N MET A 319 9.08 -9.25 -6.23
CA MET A 319 7.80 -8.98 -5.54
C MET A 319 6.58 -9.67 -6.21
N GLY A 320 6.79 -10.50 -7.25
CA GLY A 320 5.75 -11.18 -8.01
C GLY A 320 5.00 -10.28 -9.00
N ILE A 321 5.57 -9.15 -9.40
CA ILE A 321 4.99 -8.18 -10.33
C ILE A 321 5.71 -8.28 -11.67
N ARG A 322 4.99 -8.71 -12.70
CA ARG A 322 5.54 -8.95 -14.03
C ARG A 322 5.57 -7.66 -14.85
N THR A 323 6.65 -7.47 -15.60
CA THR A 323 6.84 -6.34 -16.51
C THR A 323 6.80 -6.76 -17.97
N ASN A 324 6.62 -5.79 -18.86
CA ASN A 324 6.87 -5.97 -20.28
C ASN A 324 8.39 -5.85 -20.57
N PRO A 325 8.88 -6.38 -21.68
CA PRO A 325 10.24 -6.10 -22.13
C PRO A 325 10.50 -4.59 -22.21
N ILE A 326 11.73 -4.18 -21.93
CA ILE A 326 12.14 -2.79 -22.09
C ILE A 326 12.14 -2.46 -23.58
N GLU A 327 11.47 -1.36 -23.92
CA GLU A 327 11.37 -0.87 -25.30
C GLU A 327 12.31 0.32 -25.48
N ARG A 328 13.05 0.34 -26.60
CA ARG A 328 13.90 1.47 -27.02
C ARG A 328 13.33 2.07 -28.29
N PHE A 329 13.10 3.37 -28.30
CA PHE A 329 12.58 4.12 -29.44
C PHE A 329 13.54 5.26 -29.79
N ASP A 330 13.69 5.53 -31.08
CA ASP A 330 14.31 6.77 -31.53
C ASP A 330 13.45 7.96 -31.07
N ALA A 331 14.08 8.92 -30.40
CA ALA A 331 13.39 10.15 -30.03
C ALA A 331 13.42 11.16 -31.19
N GLU A 332 12.60 12.22 -31.09
CA GLU A 332 12.46 13.25 -32.13
C GLU A 332 13.77 14.02 -32.41
N THR A 333 14.72 13.96 -31.49
CA THR A 333 16.05 14.56 -31.65
C THR A 333 17.09 13.48 -31.90
N ASP A 334 17.96 13.66 -32.89
CA ASP A 334 18.96 12.68 -33.37
C ASP A 334 19.93 12.15 -32.28
N ASP A 335 20.05 12.86 -31.14
CA ASP A 335 21.01 12.54 -30.06
C ASP A 335 20.36 11.85 -28.85
N THR A 336 19.05 11.63 -28.87
CA THR A 336 18.34 11.01 -27.75
C THR A 336 17.54 9.78 -28.17
N GLU A 337 17.35 8.87 -27.21
CA GLU A 337 16.45 7.73 -27.32
C GLU A 337 15.49 7.72 -26.15
N ARG A 338 14.33 7.12 -26.34
CA ARG A 338 13.32 6.93 -25.31
C ARG A 338 13.30 5.49 -24.86
N LEU A 339 13.52 5.27 -23.59
CA LEU A 339 13.39 3.99 -22.95
C LEU A 339 12.03 3.90 -22.24
N ARG A 340 11.40 2.73 -22.33
CA ARG A 340 10.10 2.50 -21.70
C ARG A 340 10.07 1.14 -21.01
N LEU A 341 9.59 1.12 -19.77
CA LEU A 341 9.26 -0.09 -19.01
C LEU A 341 7.79 -0.02 -18.60
N GLY A 342 7.01 -1.06 -18.90
CA GLY A 342 5.59 -1.16 -18.55
C GLY A 342 5.29 -2.34 -17.64
N ILE A 343 4.36 -2.16 -16.70
CA ILE A 343 3.78 -3.24 -15.89
C ILE A 343 2.76 -3.98 -16.74
N LYS A 344 2.76 -5.32 -16.75
CA LYS A 344 1.73 -6.09 -17.48
C LYS A 344 0.35 -5.80 -16.91
N SER A 345 -0.63 -5.61 -17.81
CA SER A 345 -1.96 -5.09 -17.49
C SER A 345 -3.02 -6.15 -17.19
N ASP A 346 -2.65 -7.41 -17.00
CA ASP A 346 -3.60 -8.39 -16.50
C ASP A 346 -4.01 -8.05 -15.05
N ALA A 347 -5.26 -8.33 -14.70
CA ALA A 347 -5.86 -7.83 -13.47
C ALA A 347 -5.10 -8.26 -12.20
N GLU A 348 -4.71 -9.53 -12.11
CA GLU A 348 -3.97 -10.05 -10.96
C GLU A 348 -2.64 -9.33 -10.75
N ASN A 349 -1.92 -9.08 -11.85
CA ASN A 349 -0.64 -8.37 -11.81
C ASN A 349 -0.80 -6.90 -11.42
N LEU A 350 -1.84 -6.22 -11.93
CA LEU A 350 -2.15 -4.85 -11.54
C LEU A 350 -2.62 -4.74 -10.08
N ILE A 351 -3.42 -5.70 -9.60
CA ILE A 351 -3.81 -5.77 -8.19
C ILE A 351 -2.54 -5.86 -7.33
N ARG A 352 -1.61 -6.78 -7.64
CA ARG A 352 -0.35 -6.91 -6.90
C ARG A 352 0.47 -5.62 -6.94
N PHE A 353 0.60 -5.01 -8.10
CA PHE A 353 1.36 -3.77 -8.23
C PHE A 353 0.76 -2.64 -7.40
N PHE A 354 -0.54 -2.35 -7.58
CA PHE A 354 -1.20 -1.23 -6.89
C PHE A 354 -1.37 -1.47 -5.38
N SER A 355 -1.61 -2.73 -4.95
CA SER A 355 -1.83 -3.03 -3.53
C SER A 355 -0.53 -3.26 -2.73
N ARG A 356 0.61 -3.54 -3.38
CA ARG A 356 1.85 -3.89 -2.67
C ARG A 356 2.96 -2.86 -2.81
N VAL A 357 3.08 -2.22 -3.97
CA VAL A 357 4.09 -1.21 -4.27
C VAL A 357 3.44 0.16 -4.45
N GLY A 358 2.59 0.31 -5.45
CA GLY A 358 1.80 1.52 -5.72
C GLY A 358 2.65 2.79 -5.92
N TYR A 359 2.15 3.89 -5.38
CA TYR A 359 2.72 5.22 -5.53
C TYR A 359 2.87 5.91 -4.17
N ARG A 360 4.00 6.62 -3.96
CA ARG A 360 4.23 7.51 -2.82
C ARG A 360 4.50 8.92 -3.30
N TYR A 361 4.26 9.91 -2.47
CA TYR A 361 4.41 11.33 -2.78
C TYR A 361 3.63 11.75 -4.05
N ASN A 362 2.48 11.08 -4.27
CA ASN A 362 1.52 11.44 -5.29
C ASN A 362 0.12 10.96 -4.87
N GLY A 363 -0.62 11.81 -4.20
CA GLY A 363 -1.95 11.52 -3.62
C GLY A 363 -2.97 11.13 -4.69
N GLU A 364 -2.97 11.81 -5.85
CA GLU A 364 -3.89 11.50 -6.94
C GLU A 364 -3.67 10.08 -7.51
N LYS A 365 -2.40 9.72 -7.80
CA LYS A 365 -2.09 8.37 -8.29
C LYS A 365 -2.41 7.30 -7.25
N ARG A 366 -2.12 7.59 -5.98
CA ARG A 366 -2.41 6.69 -4.85
C ARG A 366 -3.92 6.47 -4.69
N ARG A 367 -4.73 7.54 -4.74
CA ARG A 367 -6.19 7.46 -4.72
C ARG A 367 -6.72 6.60 -5.88
N LYS A 368 -6.29 6.90 -7.11
CA LYS A 368 -6.71 6.12 -8.28
C LYS A 368 -6.28 4.66 -8.22
N ALA A 369 -5.09 4.38 -7.68
CA ALA A 369 -4.62 3.00 -7.48
C ALA A 369 -5.48 2.26 -6.45
N ALA A 370 -5.87 2.91 -5.35
CA ALA A 370 -6.76 2.33 -4.34
C ALA A 370 -8.11 1.92 -4.94
N VAL A 371 -8.74 2.81 -5.71
CA VAL A 371 -10.01 2.50 -6.40
C VAL A 371 -9.80 1.41 -7.46
N ALA A 372 -8.69 1.46 -8.22
CA ALA A 372 -8.39 0.45 -9.25
C ALA A 372 -8.21 -0.96 -8.65
N VAL A 373 -7.62 -1.09 -7.47
CA VAL A 373 -7.50 -2.38 -6.77
C VAL A 373 -8.90 -2.96 -6.49
N GLN A 374 -9.81 -2.17 -5.90
CA GLN A 374 -11.15 -2.64 -5.56
C GLN A 374 -11.95 -2.98 -6.83
N TYR A 375 -11.89 -2.12 -7.83
CA TYR A 375 -12.52 -2.38 -9.12
C TYR A 375 -12.05 -3.68 -9.78
N LEU A 376 -10.72 -3.89 -9.82
CA LEU A 376 -10.14 -5.08 -10.41
C LEU A 376 -10.48 -6.34 -9.60
N ARG A 377 -10.46 -6.28 -8.27
CA ARG A 377 -10.88 -7.37 -7.39
C ARG A 377 -12.34 -7.74 -7.62
N ARG A 378 -13.24 -6.76 -7.59
CA ARG A 378 -14.67 -6.97 -7.87
C ARG A 378 -14.87 -7.60 -9.25
N LYS A 379 -14.17 -7.08 -10.27
CA LYS A 379 -14.22 -7.63 -11.63
C LYS A 379 -13.78 -9.10 -11.68
N GLU A 380 -12.64 -9.41 -11.07
CA GLU A 380 -12.11 -10.77 -11.04
C GLU A 380 -13.04 -11.72 -10.27
N HIS A 381 -13.54 -11.28 -9.12
CA HIS A 381 -14.48 -12.04 -8.31
C HIS A 381 -15.77 -12.37 -9.07
N VAL A 382 -16.37 -11.41 -9.76
CA VAL A 382 -17.53 -11.62 -10.64
C VAL A 382 -17.22 -12.61 -11.77
N ILE A 383 -16.03 -12.52 -12.38
CA ILE A 383 -15.61 -13.45 -13.44
C ILE A 383 -15.41 -14.87 -12.90
N GLU A 384 -14.81 -15.02 -11.73
CA GLU A 384 -14.58 -16.32 -11.07
C GLU A 384 -15.89 -16.96 -10.66
N ASN A 385 -16.80 -16.21 -10.04
CA ASN A 385 -18.13 -16.70 -9.71
C ASN A 385 -18.89 -17.19 -10.95
N ARG A 386 -18.84 -16.42 -12.05
CA ARG A 386 -19.42 -16.83 -13.33
C ARG A 386 -18.77 -18.10 -13.91
N ALA A 387 -17.47 -18.27 -13.73
CA ALA A 387 -16.76 -19.48 -14.19
C ALA A 387 -17.18 -20.71 -13.36
N ARG A 388 -17.29 -20.56 -12.05
CA ARG A 388 -17.79 -21.61 -11.14
C ARG A 388 -19.20 -22.04 -11.53
N ILE A 389 -20.12 -21.09 -11.67
CA ILE A 389 -21.51 -21.38 -12.08
C ILE A 389 -21.56 -22.06 -13.45
N ALA A 390 -20.74 -21.61 -14.43
CA ALA A 390 -20.70 -22.27 -15.73
C ALA A 390 -20.29 -23.75 -15.64
N SER A 391 -19.31 -24.08 -14.79
CA SER A 391 -18.87 -25.46 -14.58
C SER A 391 -19.90 -26.31 -13.83
N GLU A 392 -20.57 -25.72 -12.84
CA GLU A 392 -21.68 -26.40 -12.13
C GLU A 392 -22.86 -26.71 -13.07
N VAL A 393 -23.25 -25.70 -13.88
CA VAL A 393 -24.34 -25.86 -14.87
C VAL A 393 -24.00 -26.95 -15.91
N GLU A 394 -22.77 -26.99 -16.42
CA GLU A 394 -22.30 -28.02 -17.33
C GLU A 394 -22.43 -29.41 -16.68
N THR A 395 -21.95 -29.55 -15.46
CA THR A 395 -21.99 -30.80 -14.70
C THR A 395 -23.43 -31.27 -14.43
N LEU A 396 -24.33 -30.37 -14.03
CA LEU A 396 -25.72 -30.67 -13.75
C LEU A 396 -26.51 -31.03 -15.02
N ALA A 397 -26.25 -30.33 -16.13
CA ALA A 397 -26.86 -30.59 -17.43
C ALA A 397 -26.42 -31.97 -17.98
N ASP A 398 -25.15 -32.32 -17.86
CA ASP A 398 -24.62 -33.63 -18.22
C ASP A 398 -25.23 -34.75 -17.33
N GLY A 399 -25.56 -34.44 -16.08
CA GLY A 399 -26.30 -35.28 -15.14
C GLY A 399 -27.79 -35.43 -15.47
N GLY A 400 -28.30 -34.72 -16.45
CA GLY A 400 -29.68 -34.77 -16.94
C GLY A 400 -30.65 -33.80 -16.29
N THR A 401 -30.14 -32.76 -15.57
CA THR A 401 -30.99 -31.69 -15.04
C THR A 401 -31.50 -30.81 -16.18
N PRO A 402 -32.82 -30.53 -16.30
CA PRO A 402 -33.37 -29.69 -17.32
C PRO A 402 -32.78 -28.24 -17.27
N VAL A 403 -32.47 -27.69 -18.44
CA VAL A 403 -31.89 -26.32 -18.51
C VAL A 403 -32.86 -25.28 -17.96
N SER A 404 -34.18 -25.48 -18.08
CA SER A 404 -35.20 -24.62 -17.46
C SER A 404 -35.02 -24.49 -15.93
N ASP A 405 -34.74 -25.62 -15.28
CA ASP A 405 -34.58 -25.66 -13.82
C ASP A 405 -33.28 -24.97 -13.41
N LEU A 406 -32.23 -25.08 -14.25
CA LEU A 406 -30.95 -24.39 -14.06
C LEU A 406 -31.06 -22.87 -14.23
N THR A 407 -31.92 -22.38 -15.17
CA THR A 407 -32.14 -20.92 -15.30
C THR A 407 -32.92 -20.34 -14.12
N GLU A 408 -33.78 -21.15 -13.45
CA GLU A 408 -34.48 -20.72 -12.25
C GLU A 408 -33.59 -20.75 -10.99
N GLN A 409 -32.57 -21.63 -10.99
CA GLN A 409 -31.70 -21.84 -9.82
C GLN A 409 -30.66 -20.72 -9.63
N TYR A 410 -30.18 -20.14 -10.72
CA TYR A 410 -29.10 -19.12 -10.69
C TYR A 410 -29.61 -17.77 -11.14
N ASP A 411 -29.36 -16.71 -10.34
CA ASP A 411 -29.66 -15.31 -10.69
C ASP A 411 -28.62 -14.77 -11.70
N ILE A 412 -28.59 -15.39 -12.87
CA ILE A 412 -27.71 -15.01 -13.99
C ILE A 412 -28.53 -15.08 -15.28
N ASN A 413 -28.15 -14.24 -16.26
CA ASN A 413 -28.79 -14.20 -17.57
C ASN A 413 -28.97 -15.60 -18.18
N ASP A 414 -30.21 -15.95 -18.57
CA ASP A 414 -30.61 -17.27 -19.08
C ASP A 414 -29.72 -17.74 -20.22
N ARG A 415 -29.35 -16.84 -21.17
CA ARG A 415 -28.44 -17.18 -22.28
C ARG A 415 -27.06 -17.61 -21.82
N PHE A 416 -26.61 -17.12 -20.66
CA PHE A 416 -25.36 -17.58 -20.08
C PHE A 416 -25.45 -19.01 -19.60
N ILE A 417 -26.55 -19.35 -18.89
CA ILE A 417 -26.85 -20.69 -18.41
C ILE A 417 -27.04 -21.68 -19.59
N GLU A 418 -27.90 -21.32 -20.53
CA GLU A 418 -28.11 -22.11 -21.75
C GLU A 418 -26.84 -22.47 -22.50
N ARG A 419 -25.97 -21.46 -22.72
CA ARG A 419 -24.66 -21.67 -23.40
C ARG A 419 -23.70 -22.53 -22.59
N SER A 420 -23.71 -22.43 -21.27
CA SER A 420 -22.89 -23.27 -20.40
C SER A 420 -23.36 -24.72 -20.42
N ALA A 421 -24.67 -24.95 -20.41
CA ALA A 421 -25.26 -26.27 -20.45
C ALA A 421 -25.10 -26.99 -21.82
N TRP A 422 -25.23 -26.25 -22.94
CA TRP A 422 -25.31 -26.89 -24.28
C TRP A 422 -23.95 -26.97 -25.02
N ASN A 423 -23.07 -26.02 -24.84
CA ASN A 423 -21.87 -25.89 -25.67
C ASN A 423 -20.56 -26.07 -24.89
N GLY A 424 -20.61 -26.20 -23.59
CA GLY A 424 -19.46 -26.01 -22.74
C GLY A 424 -18.83 -24.61 -22.94
N ARG A 425 -17.90 -24.20 -22.12
CA ARG A 425 -17.18 -22.95 -22.34
C ARG A 425 -15.71 -23.19 -22.60
N SER A 426 -15.24 -22.79 -23.78
CA SER A 426 -13.83 -22.88 -24.16
C SER A 426 -12.94 -21.76 -23.61
N GLY A 427 -13.42 -20.92 -22.69
CA GLY A 427 -12.62 -19.82 -22.14
C GLY A 427 -13.25 -19.15 -20.93
N ARG A 428 -12.43 -18.36 -20.22
CA ARG A 428 -12.82 -17.59 -19.04
C ARG A 428 -14.01 -16.67 -19.37
N PRO A 429 -15.07 -16.62 -18.55
CA PRO A 429 -16.18 -15.70 -18.75
C PRO A 429 -15.74 -14.24 -18.75
N ARG A 430 -16.56 -13.40 -19.35
CA ARG A 430 -16.40 -11.93 -19.28
C ARG A 430 -17.31 -11.37 -18.20
N PRO A 431 -17.05 -10.14 -17.71
CA PRO A 431 -18.00 -9.43 -16.87
C PRO A 431 -19.38 -9.36 -17.54
N PRO A 432 -20.49 -9.30 -16.79
CA PRO A 432 -21.82 -9.12 -17.36
C PRO A 432 -21.96 -7.78 -18.09
N SER A 433 -22.94 -7.64 -18.97
CA SER A 433 -23.17 -6.42 -19.76
C SER A 433 -23.52 -5.17 -18.93
N GLY A 434 -23.90 -5.34 -17.67
CA GLY A 434 -24.19 -4.24 -16.72
C GLY A 434 -23.05 -3.97 -15.75
N PHE A 435 -21.87 -4.57 -15.93
CA PHE A 435 -20.73 -4.29 -15.07
C PHE A 435 -20.23 -2.86 -15.33
N PRO A 436 -20.01 -2.02 -14.29
CA PRO A 436 -19.66 -0.62 -14.47
C PRO A 436 -18.31 -0.44 -15.18
N THR A 437 -18.13 0.67 -15.87
CA THR A 437 -16.81 1.13 -16.32
C THR A 437 -15.97 1.52 -15.10
N PHE A 438 -14.66 1.65 -15.28
CA PHE A 438 -13.80 2.13 -14.19
C PHE A 438 -14.14 3.57 -13.78
N GLU A 439 -14.44 4.42 -14.75
CA GLU A 439 -14.83 5.81 -14.52
C GLU A 439 -16.12 5.90 -13.69
N GLU A 440 -17.16 5.14 -14.07
CA GLU A 440 -18.41 5.07 -13.31
C GLU A 440 -18.20 4.53 -11.88
N TYR A 441 -17.30 3.56 -11.72
CA TYR A 441 -16.96 3.01 -10.42
C TYR A 441 -16.17 4.00 -9.57
N ASP A 442 -15.18 4.70 -10.15
CA ASP A 442 -14.40 5.74 -9.47
C ASP A 442 -15.29 6.90 -8.98
N GLU A 443 -16.21 7.38 -9.84
CA GLU A 443 -17.17 8.43 -9.49
C GLU A 443 -18.15 8.00 -8.39
N ALA A 444 -18.53 6.73 -8.36
CA ALA A 444 -19.47 6.19 -7.38
C ALA A 444 -18.80 5.78 -6.04
N THR A 445 -17.47 5.62 -6.03
CA THR A 445 -16.76 5.14 -4.84
C THR A 445 -16.55 6.27 -3.84
N GLU A 446 -17.17 6.15 -2.67
CA GLU A 446 -16.97 7.04 -1.52
C GLU A 446 -15.66 6.72 -0.80
N LEU A 447 -14.55 7.24 -1.32
CA LEU A 447 -13.24 7.08 -0.72
C LEU A 447 -13.07 8.07 0.43
N ARG A 448 -12.70 7.59 1.63
CA ARG A 448 -12.37 8.45 2.78
C ARG A 448 -10.98 9.09 2.60
N GLU A 449 -10.67 10.13 3.37
CA GLU A 449 -9.34 10.78 3.36
C GLU A 449 -8.20 9.80 3.67
N ASN A 450 -8.44 8.86 4.58
CA ASN A 450 -7.51 7.78 4.89
C ASN A 450 -7.48 6.64 3.85
N LEU A 451 -8.05 6.84 2.67
CA LEU A 451 -8.12 5.87 1.57
C LEU A 451 -8.85 4.56 1.91
N THR A 452 -9.68 4.52 2.94
CA THR A 452 -10.57 3.38 3.17
C THR A 452 -11.81 3.48 2.29
N VAL A 453 -12.28 2.34 1.81
CA VAL A 453 -13.39 2.18 0.86
C VAL A 453 -14.50 1.36 1.52
N PRO A 454 -15.77 1.74 1.40
CA PRO A 454 -16.88 0.89 1.80
C PRO A 454 -17.01 -0.29 0.83
N VAL A 455 -17.18 -1.50 1.36
CA VAL A 455 -17.42 -2.72 0.60
C VAL A 455 -18.48 -3.55 1.28
N GLU A 456 -19.32 -4.24 0.51
CA GLU A 456 -20.36 -5.10 1.04
C GLU A 456 -19.79 -6.47 1.46
N ILE A 457 -20.33 -7.03 2.54
CA ILE A 457 -20.06 -8.40 2.97
C ILE A 457 -20.83 -9.33 2.05
N GLU A 458 -20.12 -10.23 1.37
CA GLU A 458 -20.73 -11.26 0.52
C GLU A 458 -21.11 -12.51 1.30
N SER A 459 -20.27 -12.91 2.27
CA SER A 459 -20.58 -14.08 3.12
C SER A 459 -19.90 -14.01 4.47
N ILE A 460 -20.56 -14.59 5.47
CA ILE A 460 -20.00 -14.85 6.80
C ILE A 460 -20.17 -16.36 7.05
N ARG A 461 -19.06 -17.08 7.29
CA ARG A 461 -19.07 -18.52 7.45
C ARG A 461 -18.28 -18.93 8.69
N GLU A 462 -18.87 -19.80 9.53
CA GLU A 462 -18.14 -20.47 10.58
C GLU A 462 -17.06 -21.40 9.99
N VAL A 463 -15.85 -21.32 10.47
CA VAL A 463 -14.70 -22.12 9.98
C VAL A 463 -14.11 -23.04 11.06
N GLY A 464 -14.60 -22.96 12.29
CA GLY A 464 -14.20 -23.79 13.43
C GLY A 464 -13.30 -23.06 14.41
N SER A 465 -12.55 -23.79 15.22
CA SER A 465 -11.71 -23.23 16.29
C SER A 465 -10.28 -23.09 15.83
N GLU A 466 -9.71 -21.89 16.01
CA GLU A 466 -8.33 -21.53 15.66
C GLU A 466 -7.67 -20.77 16.82
N PRO A 467 -6.31 -20.79 16.92
CA PRO A 467 -5.59 -19.88 17.80
C PRO A 467 -5.85 -18.43 17.41
N VAL A 468 -6.21 -17.60 18.38
CA VAL A 468 -6.59 -16.21 18.12
C VAL A 468 -5.83 -15.22 18.99
N TYR A 469 -5.62 -14.04 18.42
CA TYR A 469 -4.79 -12.97 18.94
C TYR A 469 -5.46 -11.62 18.79
N ASP A 470 -5.04 -10.65 19.61
CA ASP A 470 -5.44 -9.26 19.44
C ASP A 470 -4.31 -8.31 19.86
N LEU A 471 -4.42 -7.05 19.41
CA LEU A 471 -3.49 -5.98 19.69
C LEU A 471 -4.19 -4.82 20.40
N GLY A 472 -3.50 -4.19 21.33
CA GLY A 472 -3.87 -2.88 21.85
C GLY A 472 -2.94 -1.82 21.29
N VAL A 473 -3.47 -0.85 20.54
CA VAL A 473 -2.70 0.30 20.05
C VAL A 473 -2.83 1.51 20.99
N GLU A 474 -1.86 2.43 20.93
CA GLU A 474 -1.85 3.62 21.78
C GLU A 474 -2.79 4.73 21.29
N HIS A 475 -3.09 4.75 20.00
CA HIS A 475 -3.87 5.80 19.34
C HIS A 475 -5.34 5.79 19.76
N ASP A 476 -5.93 6.97 19.97
CA ASP A 476 -7.31 7.17 20.43
C ASP A 476 -8.41 6.70 19.45
N ALA A 477 -8.05 6.44 18.18
CA ALA A 477 -8.99 5.86 17.21
C ALA A 477 -9.35 4.40 17.53
N HIS A 478 -8.61 3.74 18.41
CA HIS A 478 -8.86 2.38 18.89
C HIS A 478 -9.12 1.37 17.77
N ASN A 479 -8.38 1.46 16.67
CA ASN A 479 -8.46 0.53 15.54
C ASN A 479 -7.09 0.28 14.90
N PHE A 480 -7.02 -0.71 14.03
CA PHE A 480 -5.86 -0.95 13.17
C PHE A 480 -6.28 -1.65 11.88
N LEU A 481 -5.34 -1.73 10.92
CA LEU A 481 -5.58 -2.41 9.64
C LEU A 481 -5.13 -3.87 9.72
N ALA A 482 -6.07 -4.79 9.50
CA ALA A 482 -5.88 -6.23 9.52
C ALA A 482 -6.44 -6.87 8.23
N ASN A 483 -5.62 -7.53 7.41
CA ASN A 483 -5.97 -8.00 6.06
C ASN A 483 -6.65 -6.93 5.19
N GLY A 484 -6.35 -5.66 5.44
CA GLY A 484 -6.99 -4.52 4.79
C GLY A 484 -8.29 -4.05 5.46
N PHE A 485 -8.91 -4.82 6.33
CA PHE A 485 -10.09 -4.37 7.10
C PHE A 485 -9.68 -3.39 8.19
N VAL A 486 -10.56 -2.42 8.48
CA VAL A 486 -10.45 -1.57 9.65
C VAL A 486 -11.17 -2.25 10.80
N VAL A 487 -10.42 -2.74 11.76
CA VAL A 487 -10.93 -3.51 12.91
C VAL A 487 -10.61 -2.81 14.24
N SER A 488 -11.40 -3.07 15.27
CA SER A 488 -11.14 -2.55 16.60
C SER A 488 -9.89 -3.17 17.20
N ASN A 489 -9.22 -2.44 18.09
CA ASN A 489 -8.17 -2.96 18.95
C ASN A 489 -8.74 -3.42 20.30
N CYS A 490 -8.00 -4.27 21.01
CA CYS A 490 -8.32 -4.68 22.37
C CYS A 490 -8.45 -3.47 23.30
N GLY A 491 -9.64 -3.25 23.84
CA GLY A 491 -9.92 -2.21 24.80
C GLY A 491 -9.83 -2.74 26.23
N VAL A 492 -8.67 -2.64 26.90
CA VAL A 492 -8.63 -2.82 28.36
C VAL A 492 -9.32 -1.61 29.01
N ARG A 493 -10.56 -1.77 29.43
CA ARG A 493 -11.26 -0.75 30.21
C ARG A 493 -10.99 -0.97 31.68
N MET A 494 -10.17 -0.12 32.30
CA MET A 494 -10.09 -0.04 33.77
C MET A 494 -11.23 0.85 34.25
N VAL A 495 -12.16 0.25 35.01
CA VAL A 495 -13.21 1.01 35.67
C VAL A 495 -12.72 1.31 37.09
N ARG A 496 -12.51 2.59 37.42
CA ARG A 496 -12.27 3.00 38.81
C ARG A 496 -13.62 2.94 39.55
N THR A 497 -13.72 2.04 40.51
CA THR A 497 -14.89 1.93 41.41
C THR A 497 -14.54 2.42 42.80
N ASN A 498 -15.56 2.73 43.59
CA ASN A 498 -15.43 3.00 45.04
C ASN A 498 -15.56 1.72 45.91
N LEU A 499 -15.50 0.53 45.28
CA LEU A 499 -15.51 -0.74 45.97
C LEU A 499 -14.15 -1.01 46.58
N THR A 500 -14.16 -1.58 47.80
CA THR A 500 -12.97 -2.04 48.53
C THR A 500 -12.73 -3.53 48.25
N TYR A 501 -11.55 -4.03 48.63
CA TYR A 501 -11.21 -5.46 48.50
C TYR A 501 -12.24 -6.36 49.20
N ASP A 502 -12.77 -5.91 50.37
CA ASP A 502 -13.77 -6.67 51.12
C ASP A 502 -15.16 -6.71 50.45
N ASP A 503 -15.47 -5.72 49.61
CA ASP A 503 -16.73 -5.66 48.84
C ASP A 503 -16.76 -6.66 47.66
N VAL A 504 -15.60 -7.19 47.24
CA VAL A 504 -15.48 -8.08 46.05
C VAL A 504 -15.13 -9.52 46.43
N GLN A 505 -14.97 -9.85 47.70
CA GLN A 505 -14.74 -11.22 48.19
C GLN A 505 -16.04 -12.02 48.48
N GLY A 506 -17.17 -11.67 47.87
CA GLY A 506 -18.45 -12.33 48.07
C GLY A 506 -18.65 -13.58 47.24
#